data_465560a14adff2b5dd49dad69c2c87e4
#
_entry.id   465560a14adff2b5dd49dad69c2c87e4
#
_cell.length_a   1.000
_cell.length_b   1.000
_cell.length_c   1.000
_cell.angle_alpha   90.00
_cell.angle_beta   90.00
_cell.angle_gamma   90.00
#
_symmetry.space_group_name_H-M   'P 1'
#
loop_
_entity.id
_entity.type
_entity.pdbx_description
1 polymer ?
#
loop_
_entity_poly.entity_id
_entity_poly.type
_entity_poly.pdbx_seq_one_letter_code
_entity_poly.pdbx_strand_id
1 'polypeptide(L)'
;MAVIRLRIYDLRKAGQMSQKELADGVGVSVQTVSKWENNVCMPDIALLPDIAKFFRVTVDALLGLVPLAGEEYIPVRSGEKDYWEDRLAYLKASRRAMWNEDYLRFLVEQVWKIDRPVDVLDCGCGFGYMGRMLLPLLPEGSTYTGIDFSASLLQEAKRLMGQESWQSGFICDDFLSHEFHRHYDVTISQCAMRHVNDPRAFLRKMIEQTKPGGLVIAIDVNRELESDGLYIEGLEYAGLCDRMGFRKMWEKERQCQGRDYAIGMRLPLMMWEEGLVDVDVRMNDRVSLICPERGDHEELLACLLEEKGWTERISAEAEEEAVRGFMNHGMDRKEAESHCRRQRQIQQYAAENRAALSCLHYRGLLVSYGWKRQPDAAAI
;
A
#
# COMPACT_ATOMS: atom_id res chain seq x y z
N MET A 1 -9.72 28.23 -1.23
CA MET A 1 -9.49 28.99 0.02
C MET A 1 -8.66 28.12 0.93
N ALA A 2 -7.58 28.63 1.55
CA ALA A 2 -6.84 27.89 2.55
C ALA A 2 -7.75 27.59 3.75
N VAL A 3 -7.82 26.32 4.17
CA VAL A 3 -8.60 25.93 5.35
C VAL A 3 -7.74 26.20 6.57
N ILE A 4 -8.14 27.15 7.41
CA ILE A 4 -7.46 27.43 8.68
C ILE A 4 -7.75 26.29 9.65
N ARG A 5 -6.67 25.68 10.18
CA ARG A 5 -6.73 24.65 11.20
C ARG A 5 -5.90 25.07 12.41
N LEU A 6 -6.58 25.48 13.46
CA LEU A 6 -5.90 25.95 14.67
C LEU A 6 -5.15 24.81 15.38
N ARG A 7 -3.84 24.99 15.60
CA ARG A 7 -2.92 23.94 16.11
C ARG A 7 -2.64 24.05 17.61
N ILE A 8 -3.44 24.81 18.35
CA ILE A 8 -3.23 25.04 19.80
C ILE A 8 -3.24 23.75 20.60
N TYR A 9 -4.19 22.86 20.34
CA TYR A 9 -4.27 21.55 21.00
C TYR A 9 -3.01 20.72 20.76
N ASP A 10 -2.60 20.61 19.48
CA ASP A 10 -1.45 19.81 19.07
C ASP A 10 -0.16 20.31 19.75
N LEU A 11 0.06 21.63 19.69
CA LEU A 11 1.23 22.29 20.29
C LEU A 11 1.27 22.15 21.82
N ARG A 12 0.13 22.34 22.49
CA ARG A 12 0.03 22.17 23.94
C ARG A 12 0.33 20.71 24.35
N LYS A 13 -0.24 19.74 23.64
CA LYS A 13 0.00 18.32 23.90
C LYS A 13 1.46 17.92 23.66
N ALA A 14 2.05 18.38 22.56
CA ALA A 14 3.46 18.16 22.27
C ALA A 14 4.38 18.75 23.36
N GLY A 15 3.99 19.89 23.93
CA GLY A 15 4.68 20.51 25.09
C GLY A 15 4.33 19.89 26.44
N GLN A 16 3.52 18.83 26.50
CA GLN A 16 3.04 18.19 27.74
C GLN A 16 2.38 19.14 28.73
N MET A 17 1.77 20.22 28.24
CA MET A 17 1.16 21.27 29.06
C MET A 17 -0.32 21.02 29.32
N SER A 18 -0.81 21.43 30.49
CA SER A 18 -2.23 21.51 30.80
C SER A 18 -2.88 22.72 30.11
N GLN A 19 -4.20 22.70 29.94
CA GLN A 19 -4.95 23.89 29.47
C GLN A 19 -4.78 25.10 30.40
N LYS A 20 -4.55 24.86 31.69
CA LYS A 20 -4.30 25.92 32.70
C LYS A 20 -2.97 26.60 32.44
N GLU A 21 -1.88 25.84 32.27
CA GLU A 21 -0.55 26.40 32.00
C GLU A 21 -0.53 27.23 30.71
N LEU A 22 -1.23 26.78 29.65
CA LEU A 22 -1.40 27.56 28.43
C LEU A 22 -2.21 28.85 28.72
N ALA A 23 -3.33 28.72 29.42
CA ALA A 23 -4.18 29.87 29.75
C ALA A 23 -3.43 30.94 30.55
N ASP A 24 -2.68 30.51 31.55
CA ASP A 24 -1.82 31.39 32.39
C ASP A 24 -0.70 32.04 31.54
N GLY A 25 -0.11 31.27 30.60
CA GLY A 25 1.01 31.73 29.77
C GLY A 25 0.59 32.77 28.67
N VAL A 26 -0.65 32.72 28.20
CA VAL A 26 -1.15 33.66 27.19
C VAL A 26 -2.17 34.66 27.75
N GLY A 27 -2.43 34.67 29.07
CA GLY A 27 -3.26 35.66 29.75
C GLY A 27 -4.76 35.51 29.49
N VAL A 28 -5.28 34.29 29.32
CA VAL A 28 -6.70 34.03 29.05
C VAL A 28 -7.30 33.05 30.08
N SER A 29 -8.61 32.83 30.03
CA SER A 29 -9.24 31.81 30.88
C SER A 29 -9.03 30.39 30.32
N VAL A 30 -9.02 29.36 31.19
CA VAL A 30 -8.99 27.94 30.79
C VAL A 30 -10.15 27.59 29.88
N GLN A 31 -11.34 28.20 30.13
CA GLN A 31 -12.51 28.01 29.29
C GLN A 31 -12.31 28.56 27.87
N THR A 32 -11.56 29.65 27.72
CA THR A 32 -11.20 30.21 26.42
C THR A 32 -10.28 29.24 25.65
N VAL A 33 -9.25 28.71 26.29
CA VAL A 33 -8.37 27.69 25.71
C VAL A 33 -9.19 26.46 25.27
N SER A 34 -10.08 25.97 26.13
CA SER A 34 -10.94 24.83 25.79
C SER A 34 -11.82 25.08 24.56
N LYS A 35 -12.35 26.30 24.41
CA LYS A 35 -13.14 26.67 23.23
C LYS A 35 -12.30 26.68 21.96
N TRP A 36 -11.06 27.17 22.01
CA TRP A 36 -10.13 27.16 20.89
C TRP A 36 -9.79 25.73 20.45
N GLU A 37 -9.45 24.88 21.43
CA GLU A 37 -9.08 23.48 21.15
C GLU A 37 -10.22 22.63 20.61
N ASN A 38 -11.45 22.97 20.96
CA ASN A 38 -12.66 22.32 20.44
C ASN A 38 -13.25 23.02 19.19
N ASN A 39 -12.54 24.00 18.62
CA ASN A 39 -12.97 24.79 17.46
C ASN A 39 -14.33 25.47 17.64
N VAL A 40 -14.69 25.82 18.87
CA VAL A 40 -15.94 26.57 19.19
C VAL A 40 -15.80 28.03 18.81
N CYS A 41 -14.61 28.59 18.98
CA CYS A 41 -14.26 29.95 18.51
C CYS A 41 -12.76 30.02 18.18
N MET A 42 -12.39 31.02 17.38
CA MET A 42 -10.99 31.36 17.10
C MET A 42 -10.45 32.32 18.14
N PRO A 43 -9.12 32.33 18.40
CA PRO A 43 -8.48 33.43 19.13
C PRO A 43 -8.68 34.74 18.42
N ASP A 44 -8.69 35.83 19.20
CA ASP A 44 -8.59 37.17 18.60
C ASP A 44 -7.31 37.27 17.78
N ILE A 45 -7.39 37.94 16.65
CA ILE A 45 -6.27 38.11 15.73
C ILE A 45 -5.07 38.77 16.40
N ALA A 46 -5.32 39.64 17.37
CA ALA A 46 -4.29 40.34 18.16
C ALA A 46 -3.56 39.40 19.12
N LEU A 47 -4.14 38.26 19.51
CA LEU A 47 -3.53 37.24 20.39
C LEU A 47 -2.72 36.23 19.63
N LEU A 48 -2.91 36.06 18.31
CA LEU A 48 -2.21 35.06 17.53
C LEU A 48 -0.68 35.16 17.62
N PRO A 49 -0.06 36.37 17.55
CA PRO A 49 1.38 36.51 17.70
C PRO A 49 1.89 36.08 19.07
N ASP A 50 1.17 36.36 20.15
CA ASP A 50 1.58 35.99 21.52
C ASP A 50 1.45 34.49 21.75
N ILE A 51 0.39 33.85 21.25
CA ILE A 51 0.22 32.41 21.26
C ILE A 51 1.32 31.72 20.44
N ALA A 52 1.62 32.21 19.24
CA ALA A 52 2.67 31.69 18.39
C ALA A 52 4.04 31.81 19.05
N LYS A 53 4.33 32.96 19.67
CA LYS A 53 5.56 33.18 20.44
C LYS A 53 5.67 32.27 21.66
N PHE A 54 4.58 32.04 22.37
CA PHE A 54 4.54 31.13 23.52
C PHE A 54 4.93 29.72 23.11
N PHE A 55 4.42 29.24 21.98
CA PHE A 55 4.77 27.92 21.42
C PHE A 55 6.06 27.91 20.59
N ARG A 56 6.71 29.05 20.38
CA ARG A 56 7.92 29.20 19.52
C ARG A 56 7.70 28.75 18.08
N VAL A 57 6.55 29.04 17.53
CA VAL A 57 6.16 28.76 16.13
C VAL A 57 5.81 30.05 15.41
N THR A 58 5.65 29.97 14.08
CA THR A 58 5.09 31.08 13.29
C THR A 58 3.57 31.14 13.43
N VAL A 59 2.95 32.30 13.19
CA VAL A 59 1.48 32.41 13.14
C VAL A 59 0.89 31.50 12.06
N ASP A 60 1.56 31.36 10.92
CA ASP A 60 1.11 30.48 9.84
C ASP A 60 1.12 29.00 10.29
N ALA A 61 2.14 28.56 11.04
CA ALA A 61 2.20 27.23 11.63
C ALA A 61 1.12 27.03 12.71
N LEU A 62 0.85 28.04 13.53
CA LEU A 62 -0.23 28.03 14.52
C LEU A 62 -1.61 27.89 13.88
N LEU A 63 -1.81 28.52 12.72
CA LEU A 63 -3.05 28.48 11.92
C LEU A 63 -3.12 27.24 11.00
N GLY A 64 -2.07 26.40 10.98
CA GLY A 64 -2.00 25.21 10.13
C GLY A 64 -1.86 25.51 8.65
N LEU A 65 -1.40 26.71 8.29
CA LEU A 65 -1.13 27.12 6.90
C LEU A 65 0.22 26.61 6.40
N VAL A 66 1.16 26.35 7.33
CA VAL A 66 2.43 25.69 7.09
C VAL A 66 2.63 24.58 8.14
N PRO A 67 3.43 23.53 7.85
CA PRO A 67 3.74 22.49 8.83
C PRO A 67 4.44 23.06 10.08
N LEU A 68 4.24 22.42 11.24
CA LEU A 68 5.05 22.67 12.42
C LEU A 68 6.47 22.12 12.21
N ALA A 69 7.45 22.70 12.89
CA ALA A 69 8.81 22.17 12.88
C ALA A 69 8.78 20.69 13.36
N GLY A 70 9.24 19.79 12.52
CA GLY A 70 9.16 18.32 12.75
C GLY A 70 7.94 17.62 12.15
N GLU A 71 7.01 18.35 11.54
CA GLU A 71 5.87 17.79 10.77
C GLU A 71 6.10 17.88 9.25
N GLU A 72 7.33 18.06 8.81
CA GLU A 72 7.65 17.98 7.39
C GLU A 72 7.31 16.56 6.90
N TYR A 73 6.59 16.49 5.77
CA TYR A 73 6.29 15.21 5.15
C TYR A 73 7.60 14.46 4.87
N ILE A 74 7.76 13.29 5.47
CA ILE A 74 8.89 12.41 5.20
C ILE A 74 8.45 11.45 4.08
N PRO A 75 9.15 11.42 2.95
CA PRO A 75 8.84 10.53 1.86
C PRO A 75 8.79 9.05 2.29
N VAL A 76 7.80 8.32 1.82
CA VAL A 76 7.72 6.87 2.02
C VAL A 76 8.77 6.19 1.16
N ARG A 77 9.59 5.36 1.78
CA ARG A 77 10.78 4.74 1.16
C ARG A 77 10.49 3.48 0.34
N SER A 78 9.25 3.01 0.25
CA SER A 78 8.96 1.73 -0.43
C SER A 78 9.23 1.73 -1.95
N GLY A 79 9.56 2.88 -2.54
CA GLY A 79 10.12 2.99 -3.89
C GLY A 79 11.66 2.96 -3.93
N GLU A 80 12.33 2.92 -2.78
CA GLU A 80 13.78 2.90 -2.69
C GLU A 80 14.32 1.46 -2.71
N LYS A 81 15.53 1.31 -3.26
CA LYS A 81 16.15 0.01 -3.50
C LYS A 81 16.36 -0.81 -2.22
N ASP A 82 16.81 -0.17 -1.16
CA ASP A 82 17.15 -0.83 0.12
C ASP A 82 15.94 -1.15 0.99
N TYR A 83 14.79 -0.53 0.73
CA TYR A 83 13.58 -0.74 1.53
C TYR A 83 13.12 -2.21 1.57
N TRP A 84 13.31 -2.95 0.49
CA TRP A 84 12.83 -4.33 0.35
C TRP A 84 13.85 -5.39 0.76
N GLU A 85 15.12 -5.02 1.00
CA GLU A 85 16.20 -5.96 1.30
C GLU A 85 15.91 -6.84 2.53
N ASP A 86 15.28 -6.28 3.57
CA ASP A 86 14.97 -6.98 4.83
C ASP A 86 13.50 -7.41 4.95
N ARG A 87 12.70 -7.33 3.85
CA ARG A 87 11.24 -7.57 3.90
C ARG A 87 10.78 -8.88 3.27
N LEU A 88 11.68 -9.80 3.02
CA LEU A 88 11.36 -11.09 2.40
C LEU A 88 10.33 -11.90 3.21
N ALA A 89 10.46 -11.96 4.54
CA ALA A 89 9.49 -12.65 5.40
C ALA A 89 8.08 -12.08 5.25
N TYR A 90 7.94 -10.76 5.35
CA TYR A 90 6.67 -10.05 5.10
C TYR A 90 6.09 -10.36 3.72
N LEU A 91 6.93 -10.30 2.66
CA LEU A 91 6.47 -10.59 1.30
C LEU A 91 5.98 -12.04 1.16
N LYS A 92 6.68 -13.00 1.76
CA LYS A 92 6.27 -14.40 1.75
C LYS A 92 4.93 -14.61 2.48
N ALA A 93 4.78 -14.05 3.68
CA ALA A 93 3.53 -14.11 4.44
C ALA A 93 2.36 -13.49 3.66
N SER A 94 2.53 -12.27 3.13
CA SER A 94 1.49 -11.57 2.39
C SER A 94 1.12 -12.24 1.05
N ARG A 95 1.99 -13.09 0.46
CA ARG A 95 1.73 -13.80 -0.80
C ARG A 95 1.13 -15.20 -0.60
N ARG A 96 1.32 -15.84 0.58
CA ARG A 96 0.94 -17.22 0.83
C ARG A 96 -0.54 -17.53 0.59
N ALA A 97 -1.43 -16.58 0.90
CA ALA A 97 -2.87 -16.70 0.70
C ALA A 97 -3.39 -15.60 -0.25
N MET A 98 -2.67 -15.31 -1.35
CA MET A 98 -3.02 -14.22 -2.25
C MET A 98 -3.88 -14.68 -3.43
N TRP A 99 -3.71 -15.91 -3.90
CA TRP A 99 -4.43 -16.46 -5.05
C TRP A 99 -5.08 -17.79 -4.73
N ASN A 100 -6.23 -18.06 -5.35
CA ASN A 100 -6.72 -19.41 -5.62
C ASN A 100 -6.13 -19.87 -6.96
N GLU A 101 -5.56 -21.06 -6.97
CA GLU A 101 -4.88 -21.58 -8.18
C GLU A 101 -5.87 -21.84 -9.32
N ASP A 102 -7.06 -22.32 -9.01
CA ASP A 102 -8.14 -22.55 -9.97
C ASP A 102 -8.60 -21.26 -10.63
N TYR A 103 -8.68 -20.14 -9.89
CA TYR A 103 -9.03 -18.85 -10.48
C TYR A 103 -7.91 -18.29 -11.36
N LEU A 104 -6.65 -18.44 -10.96
CA LEU A 104 -5.54 -18.02 -11.81
C LEU A 104 -5.50 -18.84 -13.10
N ARG A 105 -5.76 -20.17 -13.03
CA ARG A 105 -5.92 -21.04 -14.21
C ARG A 105 -7.07 -20.53 -15.10
N PHE A 106 -8.22 -20.21 -14.51
CA PHE A 106 -9.35 -19.63 -15.25
C PHE A 106 -8.96 -18.33 -15.98
N LEU A 107 -8.18 -17.45 -15.32
CA LEU A 107 -7.69 -16.23 -15.96
C LEU A 107 -6.80 -16.55 -17.16
N VAL A 108 -5.85 -17.45 -17.01
CA VAL A 108 -4.91 -17.85 -18.08
C VAL A 108 -5.67 -18.44 -19.28
N GLU A 109 -6.55 -19.41 -19.02
CA GLU A 109 -7.20 -20.22 -20.08
C GLU A 109 -8.41 -19.52 -20.69
N GLN A 110 -9.28 -18.90 -19.87
CA GLN A 110 -10.59 -18.42 -20.30
C GLN A 110 -10.64 -16.90 -20.56
N VAL A 111 -9.85 -16.15 -19.80
CA VAL A 111 -9.86 -14.67 -19.88
C VAL A 111 -8.75 -14.17 -20.80
N TRP A 112 -7.51 -14.53 -20.50
CA TRP A 112 -6.33 -14.12 -21.28
C TRP A 112 -6.11 -15.01 -22.51
N LYS A 113 -6.69 -16.21 -22.53
CA LYS A 113 -6.66 -17.18 -23.64
C LYS A 113 -5.25 -17.46 -24.13
N ILE A 114 -4.34 -17.73 -23.18
CA ILE A 114 -2.95 -18.07 -23.47
C ILE A 114 -2.90 -19.57 -23.82
N ASP A 115 -2.97 -19.88 -25.11
CA ASP A 115 -3.07 -21.24 -25.66
C ASP A 115 -1.80 -21.69 -26.42
N ARG A 116 -0.78 -20.83 -26.50
CA ARG A 116 0.53 -21.10 -27.11
C ARG A 116 1.66 -20.67 -26.19
N PRO A 117 2.90 -21.19 -26.37
CA PRO A 117 4.05 -20.73 -25.61
C PRO A 117 4.25 -19.23 -25.72
N VAL A 118 4.55 -18.59 -24.59
CA VAL A 118 4.71 -17.14 -24.47
C VAL A 118 5.98 -16.76 -23.71
N ASP A 119 6.58 -15.64 -24.09
CA ASP A 119 7.63 -14.99 -23.32
C ASP A 119 6.99 -13.99 -22.35
N VAL A 120 7.19 -14.19 -21.04
CA VAL A 120 6.64 -13.33 -19.99
C VAL A 120 7.71 -12.42 -19.41
N LEU A 121 7.42 -11.13 -19.26
CA LEU A 121 8.20 -10.17 -18.45
C LEU A 121 7.39 -9.77 -17.21
N ASP A 122 7.95 -10.04 -16.03
CA ASP A 122 7.38 -9.65 -14.74
C ASP A 122 8.11 -8.41 -14.21
N CYS A 123 7.41 -7.28 -14.20
CA CYS A 123 7.92 -5.95 -13.89
C CYS A 123 7.76 -5.65 -12.39
N GLY A 124 8.85 -5.62 -11.63
CA GLY A 124 8.85 -5.58 -10.18
C GLY A 124 8.52 -6.95 -9.57
N CYS A 125 9.25 -7.98 -10.03
CA CYS A 125 8.92 -9.39 -9.74
C CYS A 125 9.18 -9.82 -8.28
N GLY A 126 9.92 -9.02 -7.49
CA GLY A 126 10.31 -9.37 -6.14
C GLY A 126 11.03 -10.73 -6.08
N PHE A 127 10.53 -11.62 -5.21
CA PHE A 127 11.08 -12.97 -5.09
C PHE A 127 10.49 -13.98 -6.09
N GLY A 128 9.93 -13.51 -7.22
CA GLY A 128 9.44 -14.34 -8.32
C GLY A 128 8.12 -15.06 -8.06
N TYR A 129 7.32 -14.55 -7.11
CA TYR A 129 6.07 -15.18 -6.72
C TYR A 129 5.10 -15.37 -7.90
N MET A 130 4.87 -14.34 -8.71
CA MET A 130 3.94 -14.42 -9.84
C MET A 130 4.41 -15.40 -10.91
N GLY A 131 5.72 -15.44 -11.19
CA GLY A 131 6.30 -16.41 -12.11
C GLY A 131 6.07 -17.85 -11.67
N ARG A 132 6.22 -18.14 -10.38
CA ARG A 132 5.96 -19.48 -9.81
C ARG A 132 4.51 -19.90 -9.90
N MET A 133 3.58 -18.95 -9.82
CA MET A 133 2.15 -19.21 -9.95
C MET A 133 1.73 -19.38 -11.41
N LEU A 134 2.34 -18.63 -12.34
CA LEU A 134 1.95 -18.63 -13.75
C LEU A 134 2.59 -19.76 -14.56
N LEU A 135 3.90 -20.01 -14.41
CA LEU A 135 4.62 -20.95 -15.29
C LEU A 135 4.00 -22.34 -15.35
N PRO A 136 3.50 -22.94 -14.22
CA PRO A 136 2.81 -24.23 -14.28
C PRO A 136 1.50 -24.21 -15.06
N LEU A 137 0.92 -23.04 -15.30
CA LEU A 137 -0.36 -22.86 -15.98
C LEU A 137 -0.19 -22.47 -17.45
N LEU A 138 1.02 -22.06 -17.86
CA LEU A 138 1.31 -21.65 -19.22
C LEU A 138 1.66 -22.87 -20.09
N PRO A 139 1.41 -22.81 -21.40
CA PRO A 139 1.81 -23.86 -22.34
C PRO A 139 3.29 -24.16 -22.28
N GLU A 140 3.65 -25.44 -22.50
CA GLU A 140 5.03 -25.89 -22.53
C GLU A 140 5.88 -25.09 -23.53
N GLY A 141 7.12 -24.76 -23.14
CA GLY A 141 8.00 -23.88 -23.91
C GLY A 141 7.86 -22.39 -23.61
N SER A 142 6.95 -21.99 -22.71
CA SER A 142 6.87 -20.61 -22.23
C SER A 142 8.12 -20.25 -21.40
N THR A 143 8.54 -18.97 -21.49
CA THR A 143 9.68 -18.44 -20.76
C THR A 143 9.26 -17.31 -19.81
N TYR A 144 10.06 -17.13 -18.74
CA TYR A 144 9.82 -16.07 -17.77
C TYR A 144 11.08 -15.22 -17.56
N THR A 145 10.93 -13.92 -17.58
CA THR A 145 11.96 -12.95 -17.19
C THR A 145 11.41 -12.06 -16.09
N GLY A 146 12.00 -12.11 -14.91
CA GLY A 146 11.68 -11.18 -13.81
C GLY A 146 12.69 -10.05 -13.74
N ILE A 147 12.22 -8.82 -13.57
CA ILE A 147 13.08 -7.67 -13.27
C ILE A 147 12.68 -7.06 -11.93
N ASP A 148 13.68 -6.82 -11.08
CA ASP A 148 13.53 -6.12 -9.80
C ASP A 148 14.84 -5.46 -9.41
N PHE A 149 14.81 -4.37 -8.66
CA PHE A 149 16.02 -3.68 -8.22
C PHE A 149 16.62 -4.29 -6.94
N SER A 150 15.87 -5.11 -6.17
CA SER A 150 16.36 -5.76 -4.94
C SER A 150 17.12 -7.03 -5.24
N ALA A 151 18.42 -7.01 -4.96
CA ALA A 151 19.30 -8.15 -5.18
C ALA A 151 18.95 -9.33 -4.27
N SER A 152 18.55 -9.07 -3.00
CA SER A 152 18.17 -10.09 -2.03
C SER A 152 16.90 -10.84 -2.46
N LEU A 153 15.88 -10.11 -2.93
CA LEU A 153 14.66 -10.73 -3.44
C LEU A 153 14.94 -11.59 -4.68
N LEU A 154 15.76 -11.10 -5.61
CA LEU A 154 16.13 -11.88 -6.80
C LEU A 154 16.99 -13.11 -6.49
N GLN A 155 17.82 -13.05 -5.44
CA GLN A 155 18.55 -14.24 -4.98
C GLN A 155 17.56 -15.33 -4.52
N GLU A 156 16.54 -14.95 -3.77
CA GLU A 156 15.48 -15.89 -3.37
C GLU A 156 14.65 -16.39 -4.56
N ALA A 157 14.32 -15.51 -5.52
CA ALA A 157 13.63 -15.89 -6.75
C ALA A 157 14.42 -16.98 -7.52
N LYS A 158 15.72 -16.77 -7.72
CA LYS A 158 16.62 -17.75 -8.37
C LYS A 158 16.66 -19.07 -7.61
N ARG A 159 16.73 -19.02 -6.27
CA ARG A 159 16.73 -20.22 -5.43
C ARG A 159 15.43 -21.03 -5.56
N LEU A 160 14.28 -20.34 -5.55
CA LEU A 160 12.96 -20.98 -5.63
C LEU A 160 12.67 -21.53 -7.02
N MET A 161 12.97 -20.79 -8.07
CA MET A 161 12.69 -21.20 -9.46
C MET A 161 13.76 -22.14 -10.03
N GLY A 162 14.97 -22.11 -9.53
CA GLY A 162 16.04 -23.03 -9.94
C GLY A 162 15.84 -24.50 -9.48
N GLN A 163 14.82 -24.76 -8.66
CA GLN A 163 14.42 -26.11 -8.26
C GLN A 163 13.49 -26.77 -9.29
N GLU A 164 13.03 -26.00 -10.25
CA GLU A 164 12.07 -26.44 -11.28
C GLU A 164 12.73 -26.44 -12.66
N SER A 165 12.16 -27.18 -13.58
CA SER A 165 12.64 -27.26 -14.97
C SER A 165 12.24 -26.08 -15.86
N TRP A 166 11.77 -24.98 -15.28
CA TRP A 166 11.27 -23.84 -16.01
C TRP A 166 12.38 -22.98 -16.63
N GLN A 167 12.13 -22.46 -17.83
CA GLN A 167 13.01 -21.48 -18.45
C GLN A 167 12.76 -20.10 -17.84
N SER A 168 13.57 -19.75 -16.83
CA SER A 168 13.46 -18.50 -16.10
C SER A 168 14.78 -17.71 -16.06
N GLY A 169 14.69 -16.39 -16.16
CA GLY A 169 15.81 -15.46 -16.05
C GLY A 169 15.46 -14.28 -15.14
N PHE A 170 16.48 -13.64 -14.53
CA PHE A 170 16.30 -12.53 -13.60
C PHE A 170 17.27 -11.41 -13.87
N ILE A 171 16.77 -10.15 -13.96
CA ILE A 171 17.48 -8.91 -14.18
C ILE A 171 17.44 -8.10 -12.88
N CYS A 172 18.63 -7.76 -12.34
CA CYS A 172 18.75 -6.90 -11.16
C CYS A 172 18.98 -5.46 -11.60
N ASP A 173 17.91 -4.72 -11.83
CA ASP A 173 17.98 -3.33 -12.30
C ASP A 173 16.66 -2.61 -12.02
N ASP A 174 16.65 -1.27 -12.14
CA ASP A 174 15.42 -0.49 -12.13
C ASP A 174 14.69 -0.66 -13.46
N PHE A 175 13.45 -1.13 -13.37
CA PHE A 175 12.61 -1.37 -14.54
C PHE A 175 12.45 -0.13 -15.43
N LEU A 176 12.30 1.05 -14.85
CA LEU A 176 12.09 2.29 -15.62
C LEU A 176 13.32 2.70 -16.44
N SER A 177 14.52 2.48 -15.91
CA SER A 177 15.79 2.87 -16.57
C SER A 177 16.41 1.76 -17.41
N HIS A 178 16.02 0.48 -17.18
CA HIS A 178 16.63 -0.65 -17.90
C HIS A 178 16.35 -0.62 -19.41
N GLU A 179 17.36 -0.89 -20.22
CA GLU A 179 17.24 -1.03 -21.68
C GLU A 179 17.06 -2.51 -22.05
N PHE A 180 15.87 -2.86 -22.54
CA PHE A 180 15.57 -4.20 -23.01
C PHE A 180 15.95 -4.38 -24.47
N HIS A 181 16.52 -5.52 -24.81
CA HIS A 181 16.89 -5.88 -26.18
C HIS A 181 15.87 -6.79 -26.89
N ARG A 182 14.76 -7.10 -26.25
CA ARG A 182 13.65 -7.90 -26.81
C ARG A 182 12.32 -7.45 -26.26
N HIS A 183 11.25 -7.79 -26.98
CA HIS A 183 9.88 -7.60 -26.52
C HIS A 183 9.27 -8.94 -26.11
N TYR A 184 8.21 -8.89 -25.31
CA TYR A 184 7.58 -10.03 -24.67
C TYR A 184 6.14 -10.20 -25.15
N ASP A 185 5.63 -11.44 -25.16
CA ASP A 185 4.24 -11.72 -25.48
C ASP A 185 3.29 -11.24 -24.39
N VAL A 186 3.76 -11.34 -23.11
CA VAL A 186 3.03 -10.90 -21.93
C VAL A 186 3.95 -10.05 -21.06
N THR A 187 3.48 -8.86 -20.68
CA THR A 187 4.09 -8.10 -19.59
C THR A 187 3.12 -8.07 -18.42
N ILE A 188 3.63 -8.38 -17.23
CA ILE A 188 2.84 -8.44 -16.01
C ILE A 188 3.52 -7.66 -14.89
N SER A 189 2.73 -7.06 -14.02
CA SER A 189 3.21 -6.48 -12.77
C SER A 189 2.20 -6.76 -11.65
N GLN A 190 2.68 -7.21 -10.48
CA GLN A 190 1.83 -7.44 -9.32
C GLN A 190 2.29 -6.68 -8.10
N CYS A 191 1.44 -5.79 -7.59
CA CYS A 191 1.65 -5.02 -6.36
C CYS A 191 2.95 -4.18 -6.36
N ALA A 192 3.45 -3.78 -7.54
CA ALA A 192 4.62 -2.92 -7.67
C ALA A 192 4.24 -1.47 -7.99
N MET A 193 3.20 -1.25 -8.81
CA MET A 193 2.89 0.08 -9.33
C MET A 193 2.47 1.07 -8.24
N ARG A 194 1.86 0.64 -7.17
CA ARG A 194 1.52 1.47 -6.00
C ARG A 194 2.75 2.03 -5.25
N HIS A 195 3.94 1.48 -5.50
CA HIS A 195 5.18 1.88 -4.84
C HIS A 195 6.03 2.83 -5.68
N VAL A 196 5.67 3.07 -6.94
CA VAL A 196 6.40 3.98 -7.82
C VAL A 196 5.81 5.40 -7.81
N ASN A 197 6.66 6.39 -8.04
CA ASN A 197 6.24 7.80 -8.02
C ASN A 197 5.52 8.21 -9.32
N ASP A 198 5.75 7.51 -10.43
CA ASP A 198 5.06 7.70 -11.70
C ASP A 198 4.51 6.35 -12.22
N PRO A 199 3.34 5.92 -11.75
CA PRO A 199 2.71 4.68 -12.22
C PRO A 199 2.37 4.70 -13.72
N ARG A 200 2.15 5.89 -14.31
CA ARG A 200 1.85 6.02 -15.73
C ARG A 200 3.09 5.78 -16.59
N ALA A 201 4.25 6.30 -16.21
CA ALA A 201 5.50 5.99 -16.87
C ALA A 201 5.83 4.49 -16.77
N PHE A 202 5.56 3.87 -15.62
CA PHE A 202 5.72 2.42 -15.44
C PHE A 202 4.83 1.63 -16.40
N LEU A 203 3.53 1.97 -16.49
CA LEU A 203 2.60 1.33 -17.43
C LEU A 203 3.02 1.52 -18.90
N ARG A 204 3.43 2.74 -19.29
CA ARG A 204 3.92 3.02 -20.64
C ARG A 204 5.11 2.12 -21.00
N LYS A 205 6.04 1.95 -20.07
CA LYS A 205 7.19 1.08 -20.29
C LYS A 205 6.77 -0.39 -20.42
N MET A 206 5.80 -0.87 -19.62
CA MET A 206 5.23 -2.20 -19.82
C MET A 206 4.66 -2.36 -21.24
N ILE A 207 3.85 -1.40 -21.70
CA ILE A 207 3.27 -1.40 -23.04
C ILE A 207 4.37 -1.35 -24.12
N GLU A 208 5.41 -0.54 -23.93
CA GLU A 208 6.54 -0.47 -24.83
C GLU A 208 7.21 -1.85 -24.99
N GLN A 209 7.48 -2.54 -23.87
CA GLN A 209 8.15 -3.84 -23.86
C GLN A 209 7.26 -5.00 -24.31
N THR A 210 5.98 -4.77 -24.53
CA THR A 210 5.05 -5.76 -25.06
C THR A 210 5.11 -5.81 -26.59
N LYS A 211 5.13 -7.00 -27.18
CA LYS A 211 5.00 -7.20 -28.64
C LYS A 211 3.66 -6.64 -29.15
N PRO A 212 3.55 -6.20 -30.42
CA PRO A 212 2.26 -5.92 -31.03
C PRO A 212 1.32 -7.14 -30.93
N GLY A 213 0.09 -6.93 -30.49
CA GLY A 213 -0.87 -7.99 -30.19
C GLY A 213 -0.61 -8.74 -28.88
N GLY A 214 0.42 -8.37 -28.14
CA GLY A 214 0.75 -8.95 -26.83
C GLY A 214 -0.14 -8.39 -25.72
N LEU A 215 -0.11 -9.05 -24.58
CA LEU A 215 -0.97 -8.82 -23.42
C LEU A 215 -0.21 -8.05 -22.33
N VAL A 216 -0.84 -7.02 -21.80
CA VAL A 216 -0.37 -6.25 -20.63
C VAL A 216 -1.29 -6.53 -19.44
N ILE A 217 -0.73 -6.96 -18.30
CA ILE A 217 -1.47 -7.29 -17.09
C ILE A 217 -0.91 -6.46 -15.93
N ALA A 218 -1.75 -5.71 -15.25
CA ALA A 218 -1.38 -4.98 -14.04
C ALA A 218 -2.32 -5.37 -12.89
N ILE A 219 -1.74 -5.93 -11.85
CA ILE A 219 -2.46 -6.45 -10.68
C ILE A 219 -2.06 -5.59 -9.49
N ASP A 220 -3.02 -4.85 -8.94
CA ASP A 220 -2.74 -4.04 -7.76
C ASP A 220 -3.98 -3.88 -6.87
N VAL A 221 -3.76 -3.43 -5.65
CA VAL A 221 -4.82 -3.24 -4.67
C VAL A 221 -5.40 -1.84 -4.76
N ASN A 222 -6.63 -1.72 -4.29
CA ASN A 222 -7.14 -0.48 -3.73
C ASN A 222 -7.04 -0.57 -2.20
N ARG A 223 -6.22 0.25 -1.58
CA ARG A 223 -6.01 0.25 -0.12
C ARG A 223 -7.30 0.49 0.66
N GLU A 224 -8.25 1.24 0.12
CA GLU A 224 -9.53 1.44 0.77
C GLU A 224 -10.32 0.14 0.85
N LEU A 225 -10.38 -0.65 -0.24
CA LEU A 225 -11.01 -1.98 -0.23
C LEU A 225 -10.26 -2.97 0.68
N GLU A 226 -8.93 -2.97 0.62
CA GLU A 226 -8.11 -3.82 1.48
C GLU A 226 -8.34 -3.54 2.97
N SER A 227 -8.55 -2.28 3.35
CA SER A 227 -8.82 -1.89 4.73
C SER A 227 -10.15 -2.40 5.26
N ASP A 228 -11.15 -2.55 4.40
CA ASP A 228 -12.46 -3.13 4.76
C ASP A 228 -12.49 -4.66 4.64
N GLY A 229 -11.45 -5.24 4.10
CA GLY A 229 -11.36 -6.67 3.84
C GLY A 229 -11.09 -7.55 5.06
N LEU A 230 -11.29 -7.05 6.28
CA LEU A 230 -11.05 -7.82 7.51
C LEU A 230 -12.27 -7.77 8.43
N TYR A 231 -12.79 -8.95 8.77
CA TYR A 231 -13.75 -9.17 9.84
C TYR A 231 -13.16 -10.12 10.88
N ILE A 232 -13.29 -9.79 12.17
CA ILE A 232 -12.86 -10.64 13.29
C ILE A 232 -14.07 -10.84 14.18
N GLU A 233 -14.45 -12.09 14.41
CA GLU A 233 -15.54 -12.46 15.29
C GLU A 233 -15.26 -11.97 16.73
N GLY A 234 -16.25 -11.35 17.35
CA GLY A 234 -16.13 -10.77 18.69
C GLY A 234 -15.59 -9.33 18.73
N LEU A 235 -15.20 -8.74 17.57
CA LEU A 235 -14.87 -7.32 17.46
C LEU A 235 -15.91 -6.58 16.60
N GLU A 236 -16.18 -5.33 16.95
CA GLU A 236 -17.10 -4.51 16.19
C GLU A 236 -16.48 -4.13 14.82
N TYR A 237 -17.19 -4.49 13.75
CA TYR A 237 -16.69 -4.29 12.36
C TYR A 237 -16.42 -2.82 12.05
N ALA A 238 -17.25 -1.88 12.50
CA ALA A 238 -17.01 -0.46 12.30
C ALA A 238 -15.67 0.00 12.88
N GLY A 239 -15.24 -0.59 13.99
CA GLY A 239 -13.94 -0.34 14.59
C GLY A 239 -12.76 -0.89 13.77
N LEU A 240 -12.98 -1.93 12.96
CA LEU A 240 -11.97 -2.48 12.06
C LEU A 240 -11.79 -1.64 10.78
N CYS A 241 -12.83 -0.91 10.36
CA CYS A 241 -12.91 -0.20 9.08
C CYS A 241 -12.63 1.31 9.15
N ASP A 242 -12.19 1.86 10.28
CA ASP A 242 -11.92 3.30 10.40
C ASP A 242 -10.66 3.74 9.63
N ARG A 243 -10.83 4.59 8.62
CA ARG A 243 -9.83 4.97 7.63
C ARG A 243 -9.58 6.46 7.49
N MET A 244 -10.22 7.29 8.32
CA MET A 244 -10.18 8.75 8.09
C MET A 244 -8.76 9.31 8.02
N GLY A 245 -7.89 8.93 8.95
CA GLY A 245 -6.50 9.36 8.94
C GLY A 245 -5.70 8.83 7.75
N PHE A 246 -5.94 7.59 7.32
CA PHE A 246 -5.25 7.00 6.16
C PHE A 246 -5.57 7.72 4.85
N ARG A 247 -6.80 8.17 4.62
CA ARG A 247 -7.14 8.92 3.41
C ARG A 247 -6.34 10.21 3.29
N LYS A 248 -6.14 10.94 4.39
CA LYS A 248 -5.29 12.14 4.41
C LYS A 248 -3.84 11.80 4.08
N MET A 249 -3.33 10.72 4.67
CA MET A 249 -1.98 10.23 4.44
C MET A 249 -1.77 9.86 2.97
N TRP A 250 -2.67 9.08 2.38
CA TRP A 250 -2.59 8.67 0.97
C TRP A 250 -2.71 9.86 0.01
N GLU A 251 -3.57 10.82 0.31
CA GLU A 251 -3.67 12.05 -0.47
C GLU A 251 -2.37 12.86 -0.41
N LYS A 252 -1.75 12.96 0.78
CA LYS A 252 -0.48 13.62 0.98
C LYS A 252 0.65 12.95 0.21
N GLU A 253 0.73 11.62 0.23
CA GLU A 253 1.71 10.86 -0.55
C GLU A 253 1.53 11.09 -2.05
N ARG A 254 0.29 11.08 -2.53
CA ARG A 254 0.01 11.36 -3.95
C ARG A 254 0.44 12.76 -4.36
N GLN A 255 0.20 13.76 -3.51
CA GLN A 255 0.60 15.14 -3.77
C GLN A 255 2.13 15.33 -3.73
N CYS A 256 2.81 14.70 -2.79
CA CYS A 256 4.24 14.90 -2.54
C CYS A 256 5.14 13.95 -3.36
N GLN A 257 4.69 12.71 -3.64
CA GLN A 257 5.49 11.68 -4.28
C GLN A 257 4.88 11.11 -5.57
N GLY A 258 3.63 11.47 -5.93
CA GLY A 258 2.93 10.89 -7.08
C GLY A 258 2.43 9.45 -6.87
N ARG A 259 2.71 8.83 -5.72
CA ARG A 259 2.30 7.46 -5.41
C ARG A 259 0.80 7.35 -5.21
N ASP A 260 0.21 6.26 -5.66
CA ASP A 260 -1.24 6.10 -5.68
C ASP A 260 -1.69 4.79 -5.02
N TYR A 261 -2.26 4.89 -3.83
CA TYR A 261 -2.80 3.74 -3.10
C TYR A 261 -4.09 3.16 -3.69
N ALA A 262 -4.77 3.92 -4.53
CA ALA A 262 -5.95 3.47 -5.26
C ALA A 262 -5.63 3.11 -6.73
N ILE A 263 -4.36 2.88 -7.05
CA ILE A 263 -3.90 2.65 -8.42
C ILE A 263 -4.67 1.52 -9.11
N GLY A 264 -5.01 0.44 -8.40
CA GLY A 264 -5.79 -0.66 -8.95
C GLY A 264 -7.11 -0.22 -9.58
N MET A 265 -7.77 0.80 -9.03
CA MET A 265 -9.02 1.36 -9.57
C MET A 265 -8.82 2.21 -10.82
N ARG A 266 -7.62 2.75 -11.02
CA ARG A 266 -7.31 3.66 -12.14
C ARG A 266 -6.65 2.94 -13.31
N LEU A 267 -6.02 1.80 -13.07
CA LEU A 267 -5.30 1.04 -14.08
C LEU A 267 -6.10 0.75 -15.35
N PRO A 268 -7.37 0.29 -15.29
CA PRO A 268 -8.12 0.03 -16.53
C PRO A 268 -8.29 1.28 -17.41
N LEU A 269 -8.60 2.42 -16.79
CA LEU A 269 -8.73 3.69 -17.50
C LEU A 269 -7.38 4.17 -18.05
N MET A 270 -6.32 4.05 -17.26
CA MET A 270 -4.96 4.39 -17.72
C MET A 270 -4.55 3.50 -18.91
N MET A 271 -4.82 2.21 -18.88
CA MET A 271 -4.54 1.28 -19.97
C MET A 271 -5.27 1.69 -21.24
N TRP A 272 -6.54 2.05 -21.13
CA TRP A 272 -7.34 2.54 -22.25
C TRP A 272 -6.79 3.88 -22.81
N GLU A 273 -6.45 4.83 -21.94
CA GLU A 273 -5.85 6.11 -22.32
C GLU A 273 -4.49 5.96 -23.02
N GLU A 274 -3.69 4.96 -22.61
CA GLU A 274 -2.39 4.63 -23.23
C GLU A 274 -2.54 3.77 -24.50
N GLY A 275 -3.77 3.55 -24.98
CA GLY A 275 -4.05 2.98 -26.30
C GLY A 275 -4.10 1.45 -26.37
N LEU A 276 -4.20 0.77 -25.22
CA LEU A 276 -4.51 -0.67 -25.20
C LEU A 276 -5.94 -0.89 -25.70
N VAL A 277 -6.18 -2.04 -26.31
CA VAL A 277 -7.50 -2.47 -26.79
C VAL A 277 -8.03 -3.62 -25.93
N ASP A 278 -9.34 -3.84 -25.98
CA ASP A 278 -10.04 -4.89 -25.22
C ASP A 278 -9.68 -4.86 -23.72
N VAL A 279 -9.54 -3.64 -23.19
CA VAL A 279 -9.22 -3.41 -21.77
C VAL A 279 -10.38 -3.87 -20.92
N ASP A 280 -10.10 -4.73 -19.94
CA ASP A 280 -11.08 -5.19 -18.95
C ASP A 280 -10.41 -5.35 -17.57
N VAL A 281 -11.21 -5.57 -16.54
CA VAL A 281 -10.75 -5.73 -15.15
C VAL A 281 -11.53 -6.83 -14.44
N ARG A 282 -10.83 -7.62 -13.66
CA ARG A 282 -11.39 -8.64 -12.78
C ARG A 282 -10.99 -8.38 -11.34
N MET A 283 -11.81 -8.83 -10.42
CA MET A 283 -11.42 -8.87 -9.01
C MET A 283 -10.90 -10.26 -8.68
N ASN A 284 -9.79 -10.32 -7.93
CA ASN A 284 -9.29 -11.58 -7.41
C ASN A 284 -10.32 -12.19 -6.45
N ASP A 285 -10.54 -13.49 -6.55
CA ASP A 285 -11.57 -14.23 -5.81
C ASP A 285 -11.13 -14.72 -4.42
N ARG A 286 -9.86 -14.49 -4.03
CA ARG A 286 -9.32 -15.06 -2.80
C ARG A 286 -9.88 -14.36 -1.57
N VAL A 287 -10.66 -15.13 -0.83
CA VAL A 287 -11.16 -14.82 0.52
C VAL A 287 -10.62 -15.89 1.47
N SER A 288 -9.95 -15.48 2.54
CA SER A 288 -9.46 -16.39 3.58
C SER A 288 -10.47 -16.46 4.72
N LEU A 289 -11.13 -17.59 4.86
CA LEU A 289 -11.92 -17.94 6.05
C LEU A 289 -10.99 -18.64 7.03
N ILE A 290 -10.75 -18.03 8.18
CA ILE A 290 -9.89 -18.54 9.25
C ILE A 290 -10.84 -18.91 10.40
N CYS A 291 -10.95 -20.18 10.74
CA CYS A 291 -11.76 -20.66 11.87
C CYS A 291 -11.17 -21.96 12.44
N PRO A 292 -11.34 -22.22 13.75
CA PRO A 292 -10.70 -23.35 14.45
C PRO A 292 -11.01 -24.73 13.88
N GLU A 293 -12.19 -24.90 13.26
CA GLU A 293 -12.63 -26.17 12.69
C GLU A 293 -11.91 -26.55 11.40
N ARG A 294 -11.14 -25.61 10.82
CA ARG A 294 -10.38 -25.86 9.58
C ARG A 294 -8.98 -26.37 9.88
N GLY A 295 -8.53 -27.34 9.10
CA GLY A 295 -7.18 -27.91 9.23
C GLY A 295 -6.05 -26.94 8.91
N ASP A 296 -6.34 -25.83 8.20
CA ASP A 296 -5.39 -24.78 7.82
C ASP A 296 -5.46 -23.53 8.75
N HIS A 297 -6.21 -23.59 9.86
CA HIS A 297 -6.44 -22.49 10.79
C HIS A 297 -5.14 -21.81 11.26
N GLU A 298 -4.24 -22.57 11.88
CA GLU A 298 -2.99 -22.04 12.44
C GLU A 298 -2.08 -21.44 11.36
N GLU A 299 -2.05 -22.03 10.18
CA GLU A 299 -1.25 -21.56 9.07
C GLU A 299 -1.77 -20.21 8.55
N LEU A 300 -3.07 -20.12 8.26
CA LEU A 300 -3.69 -18.88 7.76
C LEU A 300 -3.69 -17.78 8.81
N LEU A 301 -3.91 -18.13 10.08
CA LEU A 301 -3.85 -17.17 11.18
C LEU A 301 -2.44 -16.62 11.36
N ALA A 302 -1.40 -17.48 11.34
CA ALA A 302 -0.02 -17.03 11.43
C ALA A 302 0.34 -16.06 10.28
N CYS A 303 -0.09 -16.36 9.05
CA CYS A 303 0.10 -15.49 7.90
C CYS A 303 -0.58 -14.12 8.09
N LEU A 304 -1.82 -14.10 8.59
CA LEU A 304 -2.54 -12.86 8.86
C LEU A 304 -1.85 -12.02 9.93
N LEU A 305 -1.46 -12.64 11.05
CA LEU A 305 -0.79 -11.95 12.15
C LEU A 305 0.56 -11.35 11.72
N GLU A 306 1.34 -12.07 10.93
CA GLU A 306 2.61 -11.60 10.40
C GLU A 306 2.40 -10.45 9.39
N GLU A 307 1.44 -10.58 8.47
CA GLU A 307 1.09 -9.55 7.49
C GLU A 307 0.65 -8.24 8.16
N LYS A 308 -0.12 -8.33 9.25
CA LYS A 308 -0.62 -7.18 9.99
C LYS A 308 0.36 -6.65 11.04
N GLY A 309 1.49 -7.33 11.28
CA GLY A 309 2.45 -6.97 12.33
C GLY A 309 1.91 -7.21 13.74
N TRP A 310 1.03 -8.21 13.91
CA TRP A 310 0.38 -8.53 15.20
C TRP A 310 1.03 -9.71 15.93
N THR A 311 2.22 -10.11 15.53
CA THR A 311 2.95 -11.25 16.12
C THR A 311 3.55 -10.94 17.49
N GLU A 312 3.95 -9.69 17.71
CA GLU A 312 4.60 -9.26 18.95
C GLU A 312 3.87 -8.08 19.60
N ARG A 313 3.90 -8.04 20.94
CA ARG A 313 3.29 -6.93 21.68
C ARG A 313 4.09 -5.64 21.46
N ILE A 314 3.42 -4.59 21.00
CA ILE A 314 4.03 -3.28 20.77
C ILE A 314 4.35 -2.62 22.13
N SER A 315 5.59 -2.18 22.34
CA SER A 315 5.96 -1.38 23.51
C SER A 315 5.40 0.04 23.42
N ALA A 316 5.36 0.76 24.55
CA ALA A 316 4.88 2.14 24.55
C ALA A 316 5.79 3.06 23.72
N GLU A 317 7.10 2.79 23.69
CA GLU A 317 8.06 3.52 22.87
C GLU A 317 7.83 3.27 21.38
N ALA A 318 7.61 2.01 20.99
CA ALA A 318 7.30 1.65 19.59
C ALA A 318 5.95 2.22 19.13
N GLU A 319 4.95 2.30 20.04
CA GLU A 319 3.66 2.95 19.75
C GLU A 319 3.84 4.45 19.50
N GLU A 320 4.62 5.16 20.30
CA GLU A 320 4.89 6.60 20.10
C GLU A 320 5.72 6.84 18.82
N GLU A 321 6.63 5.93 18.47
CA GLU A 321 7.35 5.98 17.22
C GLU A 321 6.42 5.78 16.02
N ALA A 322 5.49 4.82 16.09
CA ALA A 322 4.47 4.59 15.07
C ALA A 322 3.55 5.81 14.90
N VAL A 323 3.12 6.43 16.01
CA VAL A 323 2.34 7.69 15.99
C VAL A 323 3.10 8.79 15.25
N ARG A 324 4.39 8.99 15.57
CA ARG A 324 5.24 9.96 14.84
C ARG A 324 5.37 9.61 13.37
N GLY A 325 5.54 8.33 13.05
CA GLY A 325 5.59 7.85 11.68
C GLY A 325 4.34 8.22 10.87
N PHE A 326 3.15 7.96 11.41
CA PHE A 326 1.89 8.34 10.76
C PHE A 326 1.75 9.87 10.61
N MET A 327 2.16 10.64 11.62
CA MET A 327 2.15 12.10 11.54
C MET A 327 3.08 12.63 10.45
N ASN A 328 4.27 12.08 10.30
CA ASN A 328 5.23 12.44 9.26
C ASN A 328 4.68 12.18 7.85
N HIS A 329 3.75 11.25 7.70
CA HIS A 329 3.06 10.96 6.44
C HIS A 329 1.73 11.71 6.27
N GLY A 330 1.37 12.62 7.18
CA GLY A 330 0.22 13.52 7.01
C GLY A 330 -1.04 13.18 7.81
N MET A 331 -0.97 12.19 8.69
CA MET A 331 -2.04 11.92 9.67
C MET A 331 -1.97 12.93 10.83
N ASP A 332 -3.10 13.37 11.38
CA ASP A 332 -3.02 14.16 12.60
C ASP A 332 -2.79 13.27 13.84
N ARG A 333 -2.22 13.87 14.92
CA ARG A 333 -1.83 13.12 16.12
C ARG A 333 -2.99 12.32 16.73
N LYS A 334 -4.18 12.91 16.82
CA LYS A 334 -5.36 12.26 17.39
C LYS A 334 -5.78 11.03 16.58
N GLU A 335 -5.74 11.14 15.26
CA GLU A 335 -6.03 10.04 14.33
C GLU A 335 -4.97 8.95 14.45
N ALA A 336 -3.68 9.31 14.48
CA ALA A 336 -2.56 8.40 14.64
C ALA A 336 -2.64 7.63 15.97
N GLU A 337 -2.86 8.35 17.09
CA GLU A 337 -3.04 7.74 18.42
C GLU A 337 -4.27 6.82 18.46
N SER A 338 -5.38 7.22 17.82
CA SER A 338 -6.59 6.40 17.74
C SER A 338 -6.34 5.11 16.94
N HIS A 339 -5.62 5.23 15.82
CA HIS A 339 -5.23 4.08 15.01
C HIS A 339 -4.33 3.12 15.79
N CYS A 340 -3.24 3.59 16.39
CA CYS A 340 -2.31 2.75 17.15
C CYS A 340 -2.99 2.06 18.33
N ARG A 341 -3.84 2.77 19.07
CA ARG A 341 -4.65 2.19 20.16
C ARG A 341 -5.54 1.04 19.68
N ARG A 342 -6.18 1.21 18.53
CA ARG A 342 -7.03 0.18 17.93
C ARG A 342 -6.22 -1.03 17.47
N GLN A 343 -5.10 -0.83 16.80
CA GLN A 343 -4.19 -1.91 16.41
C GLN A 343 -3.75 -2.73 17.63
N ARG A 344 -3.42 -2.07 18.74
CA ARG A 344 -3.10 -2.74 20.00
C ARG A 344 -4.26 -3.54 20.57
N GLN A 345 -5.49 -3.01 20.51
CA GLN A 345 -6.69 -3.72 20.97
C GLN A 345 -6.96 -4.99 20.14
N ILE A 346 -6.83 -4.90 18.82
CA ILE A 346 -6.98 -6.04 17.91
C ILE A 346 -5.90 -7.08 18.19
N GLN A 347 -4.65 -6.66 18.31
CA GLN A 347 -3.51 -7.52 18.61
C GLN A 347 -3.69 -8.26 19.94
N GLN A 348 -4.11 -7.55 21.00
CA GLN A 348 -4.37 -8.13 22.29
C GLN A 348 -5.51 -9.15 22.21
N TYR A 349 -6.62 -8.81 21.56
CA TYR A 349 -7.76 -9.71 21.36
C TYR A 349 -7.32 -10.99 20.60
N ALA A 350 -6.56 -10.83 19.52
CA ALA A 350 -6.07 -11.96 18.74
C ALA A 350 -5.13 -12.86 19.55
N ALA A 351 -4.28 -12.29 20.40
CA ALA A 351 -3.39 -13.06 21.28
C ALA A 351 -4.16 -13.84 22.38
N GLU A 352 -5.15 -13.20 23.00
CA GLU A 352 -5.97 -13.80 24.05
C GLU A 352 -6.90 -14.90 23.53
N ASN A 353 -7.35 -14.81 22.28
CA ASN A 353 -8.32 -15.72 21.68
C ASN A 353 -7.72 -16.62 20.58
N ARG A 354 -6.40 -16.69 20.43
CA ARG A 354 -5.71 -17.31 19.29
C ARG A 354 -6.29 -18.65 18.85
N ALA A 355 -6.54 -19.57 19.78
CA ALA A 355 -7.03 -20.91 19.49
C ALA A 355 -8.49 -20.95 19.01
N ALA A 356 -9.28 -19.94 19.35
CA ALA A 356 -10.70 -19.82 19.01
C ALA A 356 -10.98 -18.71 17.99
N LEU A 357 -9.94 -18.02 17.50
CA LEU A 357 -10.08 -16.85 16.63
C LEU A 357 -10.71 -17.25 15.29
N SER A 358 -11.81 -16.61 14.98
CA SER A 358 -12.48 -16.74 13.68
C SER A 358 -12.47 -15.40 12.98
N CYS A 359 -12.03 -15.38 11.74
CA CYS A 359 -12.00 -14.16 10.94
C CYS A 359 -12.13 -14.44 9.43
N LEU A 360 -12.51 -13.41 8.71
CA LEU A 360 -12.59 -13.40 7.26
C LEU A 360 -11.70 -12.28 6.74
N HIS A 361 -10.85 -12.58 5.77
CA HIS A 361 -9.92 -11.61 5.20
C HIS A 361 -9.85 -11.71 3.68
N TYR A 362 -9.95 -10.56 3.01
CA TYR A 362 -9.67 -10.42 1.57
C TYR A 362 -8.88 -9.14 1.30
N ARG A 363 -8.12 -9.12 0.20
CA ARG A 363 -7.25 -7.98 -0.15
C ARG A 363 -7.81 -7.07 -1.23
N GLY A 364 -8.83 -7.52 -1.96
CA GLY A 364 -9.42 -6.73 -3.03
C GLY A 364 -8.45 -6.41 -4.18
N LEU A 365 -7.64 -7.40 -4.61
CA LEU A 365 -6.77 -7.25 -5.76
C LEU A 365 -7.58 -7.05 -7.03
N LEU A 366 -7.24 -6.03 -7.81
CA LEU A 366 -7.80 -5.79 -9.12
C LEU A 366 -6.81 -6.26 -10.19
N VAL A 367 -7.29 -7.08 -11.11
CA VAL A 367 -6.56 -7.66 -12.23
C VAL A 367 -6.96 -6.93 -13.48
N SER A 368 -6.24 -5.88 -13.82
CA SER A 368 -6.47 -5.08 -15.03
C SER A 368 -5.64 -5.64 -16.18
N TYR A 369 -6.20 -5.73 -17.37
CA TYR A 369 -5.50 -6.25 -18.52
C TYR A 369 -6.00 -5.62 -19.81
N GLY A 370 -5.18 -5.68 -20.86
CA GLY A 370 -5.51 -5.20 -22.20
C GLY A 370 -4.42 -5.60 -23.18
N TRP A 371 -4.74 -5.55 -24.48
CA TRP A 371 -3.83 -5.96 -25.53
C TRP A 371 -3.22 -4.75 -26.24
N LYS A 372 -1.93 -4.83 -26.53
CA LYS A 372 -1.26 -3.85 -27.37
C LYS A 372 -1.76 -3.97 -28.80
N ARG A 373 -2.22 -2.85 -29.38
CA ARG A 373 -2.75 -2.83 -30.75
C ARG A 373 -1.74 -3.41 -31.73
N GLN A 374 -2.19 -4.25 -32.63
CA GLN A 374 -1.40 -4.63 -33.80
C GLN A 374 -1.32 -3.44 -34.78
N PRO A 375 -0.17 -3.19 -35.40
CA PRO A 375 -0.11 -2.25 -36.53
C PRO A 375 -1.09 -2.71 -37.60
N ASP A 376 -1.86 -1.78 -38.18
CA ASP A 376 -2.75 -2.09 -39.29
C ASP A 376 -1.94 -2.71 -40.44
N ALA A 377 -2.34 -3.87 -40.90
CA ALA A 377 -1.69 -4.58 -42.01
C ALA A 377 -1.72 -3.80 -43.37
N ALA A 378 -2.31 -2.60 -43.35
CA ALA A 378 -2.49 -1.74 -44.55
C ALA A 378 -1.47 -0.58 -44.62
N ALA A 379 -0.48 -0.53 -43.69
CA ALA A 379 0.51 0.56 -43.65
C ALA A 379 1.95 0.10 -43.97
N ILE A 380 2.11 -1.02 -44.70
CA ILE A 380 3.40 -1.47 -45.28
C ILE A 380 3.33 -1.39 -46.81
#